data_0eed25a39550e349f756429b21bb72dc
#
_entry.id   0eed25a39550e349f756429b21bb72dc
#
_cell.length_a   1.000
_cell.length_b   1.000
_cell.length_c   1.000
_cell.angle_alpha   90.00
_cell.angle_beta   90.00
_cell.angle_gamma   90.00
#
_symmetry.space_group_name_H-M   'P 1'
#
loop_
_entity.id
_entity.type
_entity.pdbx_description
1 polymer ?
#
loop_
_entity_poly.entity_id
_entity_poly.type
_entity_poly.pdbx_seq_one_letter_code
_entity_poly.pdbx_strand_id
1 'polypeptide(L)'
;WLSVRSQGGSLVLRMEDLDTQRTSGEFAQILRSDLLWLGLDWDVETAPQSQRTSVYDRYFEKLMDEGLLYPCYCTRSQLHSVNAPHLSDGTYVYPGTCRNLQSPPKDRKPAWRVIVPDKEWKFTDLVQGHYSLNLATSCGDMVVRRADGVYVYQLAVTVDDGEAGVTEVVRGMDLLSSAPRQMHLQEKLGFSHPVYGHVPMLLAPDGRR
;
A
#
# COMPACT_ATOMS: atom_id res chain seq x y z
N TRP A 1 5.24 -5.29 17.73
CA TRP A 1 6.27 -5.61 18.70
C TRP A 1 5.87 -6.81 19.59
N LEU A 2 4.73 -6.75 20.27
CA LEU A 2 4.30 -7.79 21.22
C LEU A 2 4.15 -9.16 20.56
N SER A 3 3.53 -9.22 19.37
CA SER A 3 3.37 -10.47 18.61
C SER A 3 4.72 -11.09 18.26
N VAL A 4 5.62 -10.30 17.71
CA VAL A 4 6.96 -10.77 17.29
C VAL A 4 7.80 -11.21 18.50
N ARG A 5 7.85 -10.40 19.57
CA ARG A 5 8.65 -10.73 20.74
C ARG A 5 8.14 -11.96 21.51
N SER A 6 6.81 -12.16 21.55
CA SER A 6 6.23 -13.36 22.20
C SER A 6 6.59 -14.67 21.49
N GLN A 7 6.94 -14.59 20.22
CA GLN A 7 7.29 -15.73 19.36
C GLN A 7 8.80 -15.87 19.15
N GLY A 8 9.62 -14.99 19.75
CA GLY A 8 11.06 -14.96 19.53
C GLY A 8 11.46 -14.56 18.10
N GLY A 9 10.60 -13.85 17.42
CA GLY A 9 10.82 -13.36 16.05
C GLY A 9 11.68 -12.10 15.99
N SER A 10 11.99 -11.66 14.76
CA SER A 10 12.78 -10.47 14.46
C SER A 10 11.89 -9.33 13.99
N LEU A 11 12.09 -8.12 14.52
CA LEU A 11 11.34 -6.91 14.19
C LEU A 11 12.17 -5.99 13.30
N VAL A 12 11.57 -5.58 12.19
CA VAL A 12 12.17 -4.65 11.23
C VAL A 12 11.54 -3.27 11.39
N LEU A 13 12.36 -2.24 11.59
CA LEU A 13 11.93 -0.83 11.52
C LEU A 13 12.18 -0.29 10.11
N ARG A 14 11.16 0.34 9.54
CA ARG A 14 11.23 1.01 8.23
C ARG A 14 10.64 2.41 8.31
N MET A 15 11.41 3.40 7.84
CA MET A 15 10.91 4.76 7.69
C MET A 15 10.19 4.92 6.35
N GLU A 16 8.89 5.21 6.41
CA GLU A 16 8.02 5.36 5.24
C GLU A 16 7.90 6.85 4.88
N ASP A 17 8.94 7.38 4.26
CA ASP A 17 9.17 8.80 3.98
C ASP A 17 9.04 9.16 2.48
N LEU A 18 8.21 8.45 1.72
CA LEU A 18 7.97 8.73 0.29
C LEU A 18 7.41 10.13 0.02
N ASP A 19 6.59 10.65 0.94
CA ASP A 19 6.09 12.02 0.87
C ASP A 19 7.07 12.99 1.54
N THR A 20 8.12 13.34 0.81
CA THR A 20 9.22 14.21 1.30
C THR A 20 8.77 15.63 1.70
N GLN A 21 7.53 16.04 1.34
CA GLN A 21 6.98 17.32 1.77
C GLN A 21 6.42 17.28 3.20
N ARG A 22 6.06 16.09 3.68
CA ARG A 22 5.45 15.87 4.99
C ARG A 22 6.35 15.18 5.99
N THR A 23 7.48 14.67 5.54
CA THR A 23 8.45 13.95 6.36
C THR A 23 9.73 14.77 6.54
N SER A 24 10.32 14.71 7.73
CA SER A 24 11.64 15.28 8.00
C SER A 24 12.51 14.28 8.75
N GLY A 25 13.82 14.40 8.57
CA GLY A 25 14.79 13.57 9.31
C GLY A 25 14.69 13.76 10.83
N GLU A 26 14.26 14.93 11.29
CA GLU A 26 14.02 15.23 12.70
C GLU A 26 12.88 14.39 13.26
N PHE A 27 11.74 14.30 12.56
CA PHE A 27 10.62 13.46 12.99
C PHE A 27 11.00 11.96 13.03
N ALA A 28 11.81 11.51 12.10
CA ALA A 28 12.32 10.15 12.11
C ALA A 28 13.21 9.87 13.35
N GLN A 29 14.00 10.83 13.80
CA GLN A 29 14.81 10.71 15.02
C GLN A 29 13.94 10.72 16.27
N ILE A 30 12.97 11.63 16.35
CA ILE A 30 12.00 11.69 17.45
C ILE A 30 11.26 10.34 17.56
N LEU A 31 10.76 9.81 16.45
CA LEU A 31 10.07 8.51 16.43
C LEU A 31 10.93 7.37 17.00
N ARG A 32 12.21 7.29 16.60
CA ARG A 32 13.13 6.28 17.17
C ARG A 32 13.31 6.45 18.67
N SER A 33 13.50 7.70 19.12
CA SER A 33 13.65 8.01 20.55
C SER A 33 12.42 7.64 21.35
N ASP A 34 11.22 7.91 20.81
CA ASP A 34 9.94 7.60 21.45
C ASP A 34 9.72 6.08 21.54
N LEU A 35 10.04 5.34 20.47
CA LEU A 35 9.95 3.88 20.47
C LEU A 35 10.87 3.27 21.54
N LEU A 36 12.13 3.71 21.62
CA LEU A 36 13.08 3.25 22.63
C LEU A 36 12.65 3.65 24.04
N TRP A 37 12.12 4.85 24.22
CA TRP A 37 11.59 5.30 25.52
C TRP A 37 10.41 4.43 25.99
N LEU A 38 9.57 3.97 25.05
CA LEU A 38 8.48 3.02 25.32
C LEU A 38 8.96 1.57 25.52
N GLY A 39 10.25 1.28 25.34
CA GLY A 39 10.79 -0.07 25.38
C GLY A 39 10.47 -0.91 24.16
N LEU A 40 10.13 -0.26 23.05
CA LEU A 40 9.82 -0.90 21.76
C LEU A 40 11.06 -0.89 20.85
N ASP A 41 11.95 -1.83 21.09
CA ASP A 41 13.17 -2.01 20.30
C ASP A 41 12.91 -2.77 18.98
N TRP A 42 13.89 -2.77 18.10
CA TRP A 42 13.89 -3.51 16.83
C TRP A 42 15.25 -4.16 16.58
N ASP A 43 15.27 -5.16 15.71
CA ASP A 43 16.49 -5.94 15.42
C ASP A 43 17.21 -5.44 14.17
N VAL A 44 16.45 -4.96 13.20
CA VAL A 44 16.96 -4.47 11.91
C VAL A 44 16.28 -3.14 11.56
N GLU A 45 17.05 -2.20 11.05
CA GLU A 45 16.52 -1.00 10.41
C GLU A 45 16.89 -1.00 8.94
N THR A 46 15.87 -0.85 8.08
CA THR A 46 16.08 -0.78 6.62
C THR A 46 16.34 0.66 6.18
N ALA A 47 16.90 0.83 4.98
CA ALA A 47 16.99 2.16 4.37
C ALA A 47 15.59 2.79 4.26
N PRO A 48 15.46 4.12 4.48
CA PRO A 48 14.20 4.84 4.28
C PRO A 48 13.66 4.64 2.87
N GLN A 49 12.34 4.66 2.71
CA GLN A 49 11.70 4.43 1.41
C GLN A 49 12.14 5.45 0.34
N SER A 50 12.39 6.69 0.73
CA SER A 50 12.92 7.74 -0.17
C SER A 50 14.25 7.39 -0.83
N GLN A 51 15.04 6.50 -0.22
CA GLN A 51 16.33 6.04 -0.75
C GLN A 51 16.21 4.74 -1.57
N ARG A 52 15.02 4.18 -1.70
CA ARG A 52 14.78 2.88 -2.35
C ARG A 52 14.13 2.98 -3.73
N THR A 53 14.09 4.17 -4.33
CA THR A 53 13.45 4.40 -5.65
C THR A 53 13.92 3.41 -6.72
N SER A 54 15.22 3.14 -6.81
CA SER A 54 15.78 2.18 -7.78
C SER A 54 15.30 0.74 -7.57
N VAL A 55 14.97 0.37 -6.32
CA VAL A 55 14.37 -0.93 -6.02
C VAL A 55 12.94 -0.96 -6.56
N TYR A 56 12.16 0.08 -6.30
CA TYR A 56 10.78 0.18 -6.79
C TYR A 56 10.72 0.25 -8.32
N ASP A 57 11.71 0.92 -8.98
CA ASP A 57 11.81 0.96 -10.44
C ASP A 57 11.91 -0.45 -11.03
N ARG A 58 12.75 -1.35 -10.46
CA ARG A 58 12.88 -2.74 -10.91
C ARG A 58 11.54 -3.50 -10.89
N TYR A 59 10.79 -3.37 -9.80
CA TYR A 59 9.50 -4.06 -9.67
C TYR A 59 8.40 -3.41 -10.50
N PHE A 60 8.48 -2.11 -10.72
CA PHE A 60 7.62 -1.40 -11.65
C PHE A 60 7.88 -1.86 -13.09
N GLU A 61 9.14 -1.97 -13.51
CA GLU A 61 9.53 -2.48 -14.83
C GLU A 61 9.05 -3.92 -15.02
N LYS A 62 9.19 -4.79 -14.02
CA LYS A 62 8.64 -6.14 -14.07
C LYS A 62 7.14 -6.15 -14.34
N LEU A 63 6.36 -5.35 -13.62
CA LEU A 63 4.91 -5.24 -13.86
C LEU A 63 4.59 -4.66 -15.24
N MET A 64 5.44 -3.77 -15.75
CA MET A 64 5.32 -3.18 -17.09
C MET A 64 5.56 -4.24 -18.18
N ASP A 65 6.64 -5.02 -18.06
CA ASP A 65 7.03 -6.07 -19.01
C ASP A 65 5.98 -7.19 -19.07
N GLU A 66 5.30 -7.46 -17.96
CA GLU A 66 4.19 -8.41 -17.89
C GLU A 66 2.87 -7.84 -18.45
N GLY A 67 2.85 -6.57 -18.92
CA GLY A 67 1.66 -5.91 -19.46
C GLY A 67 0.57 -5.62 -18.40
N LEU A 68 0.95 -5.58 -17.14
CA LEU A 68 0.02 -5.36 -16.02
C LEU A 68 -0.21 -3.89 -15.70
N LEU A 69 0.58 -2.98 -16.29
CA LEU A 69 0.49 -1.54 -16.06
C LEU A 69 -0.03 -0.81 -17.30
N TYR A 70 -0.74 0.27 -17.04
CA TYR A 70 -1.12 1.22 -18.09
C TYR A 70 -1.11 2.67 -17.58
N PRO A 71 -0.89 3.65 -18.48
CA PRO A 71 -0.88 5.07 -18.13
C PRO A 71 -2.31 5.59 -17.90
N CYS A 72 -2.51 6.35 -16.83
CA CYS A 72 -3.77 6.99 -16.46
C CYS A 72 -3.61 8.51 -16.41
N TYR A 73 -4.43 9.22 -17.17
CA TYR A 73 -4.41 10.67 -17.31
C TYR A 73 -5.60 11.38 -16.61
N CYS A 74 -6.40 10.63 -15.86
CA CYS A 74 -7.54 11.19 -15.16
C CYS A 74 -7.09 12.19 -14.07
N THR A 75 -7.75 13.36 -14.04
CA THR A 75 -7.59 14.33 -12.94
C THR A 75 -8.43 13.89 -11.73
N ARG A 76 -8.11 14.45 -10.56
CA ARG A 76 -8.92 14.20 -9.35
C ARG A 76 -10.39 14.59 -9.54
N SER A 77 -10.66 15.74 -10.17
CA SER A 77 -12.02 16.18 -10.45
C SER A 77 -12.77 15.21 -11.37
N GLN A 78 -12.12 14.69 -12.42
CA GLN A 78 -12.72 13.67 -13.29
C GLN A 78 -13.04 12.37 -12.52
N LEU A 79 -12.17 11.98 -11.61
CA LEU A 79 -12.41 10.78 -10.79
C LEU A 79 -13.59 10.97 -9.81
N HIS A 80 -13.81 12.19 -9.32
CA HIS A 80 -14.95 12.52 -8.43
C HIS A 80 -16.25 12.80 -9.18
N SER A 81 -16.20 13.24 -10.44
CA SER A 81 -17.37 13.60 -11.24
C SER A 81 -18.03 12.42 -11.96
N VAL A 82 -17.31 11.32 -12.15
CA VAL A 82 -17.90 10.08 -12.66
C VAL A 82 -18.79 9.51 -11.57
N ASN A 83 -20.01 9.07 -11.90
CA ASN A 83 -20.90 8.31 -11.03
C ASN A 83 -20.29 6.93 -10.65
N ALA A 84 -19.06 6.96 -10.17
CA ALA A 84 -18.41 5.79 -9.62
C ALA A 84 -19.10 5.45 -8.30
N PRO A 85 -19.45 4.19 -8.06
CA PRO A 85 -20.03 3.80 -6.79
C PRO A 85 -19.06 4.19 -5.67
N HIS A 86 -19.52 5.05 -4.77
CA HIS A 86 -18.79 5.36 -3.55
C HIS A 86 -19.04 4.21 -2.58
N LEU A 87 -17.97 3.63 -2.05
CA LEU A 87 -18.09 2.76 -0.91
C LEU A 87 -18.52 3.57 0.31
N SER A 88 -19.04 2.90 1.33
CA SER A 88 -19.53 3.53 2.58
C SER A 88 -18.46 4.37 3.30
N ASP A 89 -17.17 4.18 2.97
CA ASP A 89 -16.01 4.93 3.49
C ASP A 89 -15.60 6.13 2.63
N GLY A 90 -16.37 6.45 1.57
CA GLY A 90 -16.09 7.55 0.65
C GLY A 90 -15.03 7.21 -0.43
N THR A 91 -14.50 6.00 -0.45
CA THR A 91 -13.58 5.54 -1.50
C THR A 91 -14.38 5.32 -2.78
N TYR A 92 -13.93 5.89 -3.90
CA TYR A 92 -14.55 5.64 -5.20
C TYR A 92 -13.84 4.49 -5.93
N VAL A 93 -14.62 3.73 -6.69
CA VAL A 93 -14.12 2.64 -7.53
C VAL A 93 -13.68 3.21 -8.88
N TYR A 94 -12.43 3.00 -9.26
CA TYR A 94 -11.94 3.46 -10.55
C TYR A 94 -12.51 2.61 -11.70
N PRO A 95 -13.22 3.22 -12.67
CA PRO A 95 -13.97 2.49 -13.70
C PRO A 95 -13.10 1.98 -14.87
N GLY A 96 -11.77 2.12 -14.81
CA GLY A 96 -10.89 1.68 -15.89
C GLY A 96 -10.82 2.62 -17.10
N THR A 97 -11.24 3.88 -16.98
CA THR A 97 -11.38 4.86 -18.09
C THR A 97 -10.16 4.93 -19.01
N CYS A 98 -8.94 4.83 -18.49
CA CYS A 98 -7.71 4.92 -19.30
C CYS A 98 -7.15 3.55 -19.72
N ARG A 99 -7.77 2.43 -19.33
CA ARG A 99 -7.21 1.08 -19.61
C ARG A 99 -7.04 0.82 -21.10
N ASN A 100 -7.95 1.32 -21.94
CA ASN A 100 -7.95 1.13 -23.39
C ASN A 100 -7.85 2.46 -24.14
N LEU A 101 -7.17 3.45 -23.57
CA LEU A 101 -7.07 4.79 -24.16
C LEU A 101 -6.23 4.76 -25.44
N GLN A 102 -6.86 5.03 -26.59
CA GLN A 102 -6.21 5.01 -27.91
C GLN A 102 -5.37 6.27 -28.18
N SER A 103 -5.77 7.42 -27.61
CA SER A 103 -5.14 8.71 -27.86
C SER A 103 -4.78 9.39 -26.54
N PRO A 104 -3.59 9.11 -25.99
CA PRO A 104 -3.16 9.74 -24.75
C PRO A 104 -2.90 11.24 -24.93
N PRO A 105 -3.20 12.10 -23.94
CA PRO A 105 -2.84 13.50 -23.95
C PRO A 105 -1.32 13.68 -24.05
N LYS A 106 -0.85 14.60 -24.88
CA LYS A 106 0.58 14.86 -25.10
C LYS A 106 1.19 15.82 -24.06
N ASP A 107 0.35 16.58 -23.39
CA ASP A 107 0.69 17.66 -22.46
C ASP A 107 0.72 17.25 -20.99
N ARG A 108 0.48 15.98 -20.69
CA ARG A 108 0.36 15.48 -19.31
C ARG A 108 1.22 14.25 -19.07
N LYS A 109 1.87 14.22 -17.92
CA LYS A 109 2.50 13.01 -17.41
C LYS A 109 1.43 12.09 -16.80
N PRO A 110 1.46 10.79 -17.09
CA PRO A 110 0.50 9.85 -16.53
C PRO A 110 0.85 9.47 -15.10
N ALA A 111 -0.17 9.18 -14.31
CA ALA A 111 -0.04 8.20 -13.23
C ALA A 111 -0.08 6.79 -13.83
N TRP A 112 0.49 5.81 -13.15
CA TRP A 112 0.49 4.43 -13.60
C TRP A 112 -0.40 3.58 -12.73
N ARG A 113 -1.26 2.78 -13.37
CA ARG A 113 -2.17 1.88 -12.67
C ARG A 113 -1.86 0.43 -12.98
N VAL A 114 -1.96 -0.41 -11.95
CA VAL A 114 -1.95 -1.86 -12.10
C VAL A 114 -3.37 -2.35 -12.34
N ILE A 115 -3.51 -3.26 -13.31
CA ILE A 115 -4.76 -3.95 -13.63
C ILE A 115 -5.10 -4.91 -12.50
N VAL A 116 -6.33 -4.81 -11.99
CA VAL A 116 -6.83 -5.79 -11.01
C VAL A 116 -7.80 -6.77 -11.65
N PRO A 117 -7.73 -8.06 -11.31
CA PRO A 117 -8.68 -9.05 -11.82
C PRO A 117 -10.02 -8.92 -11.09
N ASP A 118 -11.09 -9.33 -11.77
CA ASP A 118 -12.39 -9.57 -11.15
C ASP A 118 -12.34 -10.92 -10.41
N LYS A 119 -11.77 -10.90 -9.23
CA LYS A 119 -11.59 -12.08 -8.39
C LYS A 119 -11.75 -11.69 -6.93
N GLU A 120 -12.29 -12.57 -6.13
CA GLU A 120 -12.40 -12.41 -4.69
C GLU A 120 -11.10 -12.85 -4.01
N TRP A 121 -10.52 -11.93 -3.24
CA TRP A 121 -9.36 -12.18 -2.40
C TRP A 121 -9.83 -12.55 -1.01
N LYS A 122 -9.40 -13.71 -0.50
CA LYS A 122 -9.81 -14.25 0.80
C LYS A 122 -8.59 -14.53 1.66
N PHE A 123 -8.67 -14.17 2.93
CA PHE A 123 -7.68 -14.55 3.92
C PHE A 123 -8.32 -14.60 5.31
N THR A 124 -7.63 -15.22 6.25
CA THR A 124 -8.03 -15.22 7.66
C THR A 124 -7.11 -14.27 8.41
N ASP A 125 -7.68 -13.19 8.92
CA ASP A 125 -6.99 -12.22 9.76
C ASP A 125 -6.91 -12.73 11.20
N LEU A 126 -5.78 -12.53 11.86
CA LEU A 126 -5.57 -13.01 13.23
C LEU A 126 -6.53 -12.42 14.27
N VAL A 127 -7.07 -11.22 13.99
CA VAL A 127 -7.94 -10.47 14.91
C VAL A 127 -9.36 -10.37 14.37
N GLN A 128 -9.52 -10.05 13.08
CA GLN A 128 -10.82 -9.81 12.46
C GLN A 128 -11.49 -11.09 11.92
N GLY A 129 -10.74 -12.23 11.87
CA GLY A 129 -11.25 -13.49 11.33
C GLY A 129 -11.31 -13.52 9.80
N HIS A 130 -12.30 -14.19 9.24
CA HIS A 130 -12.42 -14.32 7.78
C HIS A 130 -12.75 -12.98 7.12
N TYR A 131 -11.94 -12.60 6.14
CA TYR A 131 -12.14 -11.40 5.34
C TYR A 131 -12.07 -11.72 3.87
N SER A 132 -12.95 -11.11 3.09
CA SER A 132 -12.92 -11.21 1.64
C SER A 132 -13.21 -9.85 1.00
N LEU A 133 -12.58 -9.60 -0.16
CA LEU A 133 -12.77 -8.39 -0.93
C LEU A 133 -12.50 -8.66 -2.42
N ASN A 134 -13.41 -8.21 -3.28
CA ASN A 134 -13.17 -8.16 -4.71
C ASN A 134 -12.61 -6.79 -5.09
N LEU A 135 -11.37 -6.74 -5.58
CA LEU A 135 -10.69 -5.47 -5.91
C LEU A 135 -11.34 -4.74 -7.08
N ALA A 136 -11.88 -5.45 -8.07
CA ALA A 136 -12.51 -4.80 -9.23
C ALA A 136 -13.74 -3.98 -8.82
N THR A 137 -14.51 -4.46 -7.85
CA THR A 137 -15.72 -3.81 -7.36
C THR A 137 -15.49 -2.86 -6.17
N SER A 138 -14.35 -3.00 -5.46
CA SER A 138 -14.07 -2.21 -4.26
C SER A 138 -13.12 -1.02 -4.49
N CYS A 139 -12.23 -1.09 -5.47
CA CYS A 139 -11.31 0.03 -5.76
C CYS A 139 -11.02 0.21 -7.26
N GLY A 140 -11.24 -0.81 -8.07
CA GLY A 140 -10.80 -0.82 -9.46
C GLY A 140 -9.26 -0.86 -9.57
N ASP A 141 -8.74 -0.51 -10.74
CA ASP A 141 -7.29 -0.51 -10.97
C ASP A 141 -6.57 0.51 -10.09
N MET A 142 -5.54 0.04 -9.40
CA MET A 142 -4.85 0.81 -8.38
C MET A 142 -3.70 1.62 -8.97
N VAL A 143 -3.52 2.87 -8.50
CA VAL A 143 -2.31 3.63 -8.80
C VAL A 143 -1.13 2.97 -8.07
N VAL A 144 -0.02 2.77 -8.81
CA VAL A 144 1.24 2.28 -8.26
C VAL A 144 2.35 3.34 -8.33
N ARG A 145 2.26 4.28 -9.29
CA ARG A 145 3.16 5.43 -9.43
C ARG A 145 2.37 6.67 -9.80
N ARG A 146 2.60 7.77 -9.12
CA ARG A 146 1.95 9.07 -9.35
C ARG A 146 2.53 9.74 -10.61
N ALA A 147 1.82 10.75 -11.14
CA ALA A 147 2.29 11.53 -12.29
C ALA A 147 3.56 12.36 -12.02
N ASP A 148 3.85 12.67 -10.76
CA ASP A 148 5.10 13.30 -10.33
C ASP A 148 6.27 12.32 -10.18
N GLY A 149 6.04 11.02 -10.42
CA GLY A 149 7.04 9.97 -10.36
C GLY A 149 7.15 9.26 -9.01
N VAL A 150 6.45 9.73 -7.98
CA VAL A 150 6.49 9.14 -6.64
C VAL A 150 5.71 7.82 -6.63
N TYR A 151 6.31 6.77 -6.08
CA TYR A 151 5.64 5.50 -5.84
C TYR A 151 4.62 5.63 -4.72
N VAL A 152 3.51 4.89 -4.84
CA VAL A 152 2.48 4.92 -3.79
C VAL A 152 2.70 3.84 -2.76
N TYR A 153 2.14 4.07 -1.58
CA TYR A 153 2.21 3.19 -0.42
C TYR A 153 2.01 1.70 -0.76
N GLN A 154 0.98 1.36 -1.54
CA GLN A 154 0.65 -0.04 -1.83
C GLN A 154 1.80 -0.79 -2.54
N LEU A 155 2.47 -0.16 -3.50
CA LEU A 155 3.61 -0.78 -4.17
C LEU A 155 4.84 -0.82 -3.27
N ALA A 156 5.19 0.32 -2.66
CA ALA A 156 6.41 0.44 -1.87
C ALA A 156 6.42 -0.53 -0.68
N VAL A 157 5.33 -0.56 0.11
CA VAL A 157 5.20 -1.49 1.24
C VAL A 157 5.26 -2.94 0.79
N THR A 158 4.56 -3.30 -0.31
CA THR A 158 4.58 -4.68 -0.81
C THR A 158 5.98 -5.12 -1.22
N VAL A 159 6.73 -4.25 -1.88
CA VAL A 159 8.12 -4.53 -2.30
C VAL A 159 9.03 -4.64 -1.08
N ASP A 160 8.92 -3.70 -0.15
CA ASP A 160 9.78 -3.67 1.03
C ASP A 160 9.55 -4.88 1.93
N ASP A 161 8.29 -5.25 2.16
CA ASP A 161 7.92 -6.43 2.96
C ASP A 161 8.39 -7.72 2.27
N GLY A 162 8.22 -7.81 0.95
CA GLY A 162 8.68 -8.96 0.17
C GLY A 162 10.20 -9.12 0.19
N GLU A 163 10.96 -8.04 -0.03
CA GLU A 163 12.43 -8.03 0.00
C GLU A 163 12.98 -8.31 1.41
N ALA A 164 12.31 -7.84 2.45
CA ALA A 164 12.69 -8.10 3.84
C ALA A 164 12.25 -9.49 4.34
N GLY A 165 11.47 -10.24 3.56
CA GLY A 165 10.96 -11.55 3.97
C GLY A 165 9.99 -11.47 5.15
N VAL A 166 9.16 -10.43 5.22
CA VAL A 166 8.17 -10.25 6.29
C VAL A 166 7.15 -11.39 6.25
N THR A 167 7.00 -12.06 7.38
CA THR A 167 6.07 -13.20 7.52
C THR A 167 4.79 -12.86 8.27
N GLU A 168 4.77 -11.78 9.04
CA GLU A 168 3.61 -11.32 9.81
C GLU A 168 3.50 -9.80 9.77
N VAL A 169 2.28 -9.30 9.53
CA VAL A 169 1.94 -7.87 9.52
C VAL A 169 0.82 -7.61 10.52
N VAL A 170 1.12 -6.88 11.59
CA VAL A 170 0.13 -6.42 12.57
C VAL A 170 0.00 -4.90 12.48
N ARG A 171 -1.23 -4.40 12.25
CA ARG A 171 -1.49 -2.97 12.03
C ARG A 171 -2.93 -2.57 12.35
N GLY A 172 -3.26 -1.31 12.20
CA GLY A 172 -4.62 -0.81 12.45
C GLY A 172 -5.66 -1.34 11.45
N MET A 173 -6.90 -1.52 11.91
CA MET A 173 -8.03 -2.01 11.13
C MET A 173 -8.39 -1.11 9.94
N ASP A 174 -8.00 0.14 9.94
CA ASP A 174 -8.15 1.07 8.81
C ASP A 174 -7.37 0.62 7.55
N LEU A 175 -6.38 -0.25 7.71
CA LEU A 175 -5.62 -0.85 6.62
C LEU A 175 -6.11 -2.26 6.21
N LEU A 176 -7.21 -2.75 6.77
CA LEU A 176 -7.73 -4.09 6.47
C LEU A 176 -8.01 -4.26 4.96
N SER A 177 -8.62 -3.27 4.32
CA SER A 177 -8.87 -3.29 2.87
C SER A 177 -7.61 -3.15 2.00
N SER A 178 -6.46 -2.80 2.60
CA SER A 178 -5.17 -2.77 1.92
C SER A 178 -4.55 -4.16 1.75
N ALA A 179 -4.87 -5.12 2.62
CA ALA A 179 -4.31 -6.47 2.54
C ALA A 179 -4.60 -7.15 1.19
N PRO A 180 -5.84 -7.21 0.66
CA PRO A 180 -6.10 -7.77 -0.67
C PRO A 180 -5.36 -7.05 -1.80
N ARG A 181 -5.16 -5.73 -1.70
CA ARG A 181 -4.40 -4.93 -2.67
C ARG A 181 -2.93 -5.33 -2.68
N GLN A 182 -2.35 -5.52 -1.49
CA GLN A 182 -0.96 -5.98 -1.33
C GLN A 182 -0.82 -7.45 -1.75
N MET A 183 -1.76 -8.33 -1.41
CA MET A 183 -1.78 -9.72 -1.87
C MET A 183 -1.78 -9.83 -3.39
N HIS A 184 -2.54 -8.97 -4.08
CA HIS A 184 -2.51 -8.92 -5.55
C HIS A 184 -1.11 -8.55 -6.07
N LEU A 185 -0.48 -7.52 -5.52
CA LEU A 185 0.87 -7.12 -5.92
C LEU A 185 1.90 -8.19 -5.55
N GLN A 186 1.80 -8.81 -4.37
CA GLN A 186 2.67 -9.91 -3.95
C GLN A 186 2.61 -11.08 -4.94
N GLU A 187 1.39 -11.51 -5.35
CA GLU A 187 1.22 -12.56 -6.35
C GLU A 187 1.91 -12.22 -7.67
N LYS A 188 1.75 -10.96 -8.16
CA LYS A 188 2.36 -10.52 -9.42
C LYS A 188 3.87 -10.33 -9.33
N LEU A 189 4.37 -9.96 -8.18
CA LEU A 189 5.80 -9.75 -7.96
C LEU A 189 6.54 -11.02 -7.54
N GLY A 190 5.82 -12.11 -7.20
CA GLY A 190 6.40 -13.38 -6.80
C GLY A 190 6.79 -13.44 -5.32
N PHE A 191 6.15 -12.61 -4.48
CA PHE A 191 6.34 -12.63 -3.03
C PHE A 191 5.31 -13.54 -2.35
N SER A 192 5.68 -14.09 -1.21
CA SER A 192 4.77 -14.81 -0.33
C SER A 192 3.80 -13.86 0.36
N HIS A 193 2.60 -14.32 0.68
CA HIS A 193 1.67 -13.58 1.51
C HIS A 193 2.05 -13.72 2.99
N PRO A 194 2.23 -12.61 3.72
CA PRO A 194 2.38 -12.67 5.18
C PRO A 194 1.04 -13.03 5.83
N VAL A 195 1.11 -13.43 7.08
CA VAL A 195 -0.07 -13.51 7.95
C VAL A 195 -0.43 -12.08 8.38
N TYR A 196 -1.72 -11.74 8.33
CA TYR A 196 -2.21 -10.41 8.70
C TYR A 196 -2.97 -10.43 10.02
N GLY A 197 -2.78 -9.39 10.83
CA GLY A 197 -3.54 -9.10 12.04
C GLY A 197 -3.91 -7.61 12.09
N HIS A 198 -5.21 -7.30 12.04
CA HIS A 198 -5.69 -5.91 12.05
C HIS A 198 -6.36 -5.60 13.39
N VAL A 199 -5.66 -4.83 14.23
CA VAL A 199 -6.16 -4.45 15.57
C VAL A 199 -7.19 -3.31 15.49
N PRO A 200 -8.18 -3.25 16.39
CA PRO A 200 -9.15 -2.17 16.45
C PRO A 200 -8.48 -0.80 16.58
N MET A 201 -9.12 0.22 16.02
CA MET A 201 -8.66 1.60 16.14
C MET A 201 -8.99 2.17 17.51
N LEU A 202 -8.05 2.93 18.10
CA LEU A 202 -8.36 3.82 19.21
C LEU A 202 -9.00 5.09 18.65
N LEU A 203 -10.21 5.36 19.09
CA LEU A 203 -10.96 6.54 18.68
C LEU A 203 -11.05 7.53 19.84
N ALA A 204 -11.10 8.83 19.52
CA ALA A 204 -11.45 9.86 20.49
C ALA A 204 -12.88 9.62 21.02
N PRO A 205 -13.28 10.23 22.17
CA PRO A 205 -14.63 10.08 22.74
C PRO A 205 -15.77 10.45 21.77
N ASP A 206 -15.51 11.29 20.78
CA ASP A 206 -16.45 11.70 19.73
C ASP A 206 -16.44 10.77 18.49
N GLY A 207 -15.71 9.65 18.55
CA GLY A 207 -15.61 8.68 17.47
C GLY A 207 -14.65 9.07 16.33
N ARG A 208 -13.96 10.21 16.41
CA ARG A 208 -12.93 10.60 15.43
C ARG A 208 -11.61 9.84 15.66
N ARG A 209 -10.87 9.67 14.58
CA ARG A 209 -9.48 9.16 14.59
C ARG A 209 -8.52 10.23 15.10
#